data_3c6b20dafa58823f7fe4ed378f9f63d9
#
_entry.id   3c6b20dafa58823f7fe4ed378f9f63d9
#
_cell.length_a   1.000
_cell.length_b   1.000
_cell.length_c   1.000
_cell.angle_alpha   90.00
_cell.angle_beta   90.00
_cell.angle_gamma   90.00
#
_symmetry.space_group_name_H-M   'P 1'
#
loop_
_entity.id
_entity.type
_entity.pdbx_description
1 polymer ?
#
loop_
_entity_poly.entity_id
_entity_poly.type
_entity_poly.pdbx_seq_one_letter_code
_entity_poly.pdbx_strand_id
1 'polypeptide(L)'
;MPNTHAIYWREYPDEWLRFHADNPDVYEHLRRMAIDLLELGRKKWGIKSLIEVVRWQLAMNTTDPVFKINNNHAPYYARYLMDMEPELEGFFNIRKVKQ
;
A
#
# COMPACT_ATOMS: atom_id res chain seq x y z
N MET A 1 -1.22 -1.80 -24.94
CA MET A 1 -0.37 -1.40 -23.85
C MET A 1 0.35 -2.59 -23.28
N PRO A 2 1.66 -2.52 -23.23
CA PRO A 2 2.35 -3.59 -22.55
C PRO A 2 1.86 -3.66 -21.12
N ASN A 3 1.75 -4.86 -20.65
CA ASN A 3 1.28 -5.10 -19.28
C ASN A 3 2.43 -4.84 -18.33
N THR A 4 2.57 -3.60 -17.90
CA THR A 4 3.65 -3.23 -16.99
C THR A 4 3.53 -3.95 -15.64
N HIS A 5 2.34 -4.42 -15.32
CA HIS A 5 2.15 -5.18 -14.07
C HIS A 5 2.94 -6.48 -14.08
N ALA A 6 3.09 -7.11 -15.23
CA ALA A 6 3.85 -8.34 -15.31
C ALA A 6 5.30 -8.13 -14.90
N ILE A 7 5.84 -6.93 -15.17
CA ILE A 7 7.19 -6.59 -14.77
C ILE A 7 7.26 -6.32 -13.28
N TYR A 8 6.31 -5.55 -12.77
CA TYR A 8 6.28 -5.19 -11.36
C TYR A 8 5.98 -6.38 -10.46
N TRP A 9 5.15 -7.30 -10.93
CA TRP A 9 4.86 -8.52 -10.18
C TRP A 9 6.12 -9.26 -9.77
N ARG A 10 7.14 -9.26 -10.63
CA ARG A 10 8.38 -9.94 -10.35
C ARG A 10 9.18 -9.27 -9.24
N GLU A 11 8.86 -8.02 -8.94
CA GLU A 11 9.56 -7.28 -7.92
C GLU A 11 8.86 -7.33 -6.57
N TYR A 12 7.67 -7.94 -6.52
CA TYR A 12 6.94 -8.06 -5.26
C TYR A 12 7.27 -9.41 -4.62
N PRO A 13 7.67 -9.39 -3.34
CA PRO A 13 7.97 -10.64 -2.64
C PRO A 13 6.72 -11.50 -2.48
N ASP A 14 6.92 -12.81 -2.50
CA ASP A 14 5.82 -13.75 -2.30
C ASP A 14 5.12 -13.51 -0.97
N GLU A 15 5.88 -13.14 0.05
CA GLU A 15 5.33 -12.86 1.37
C GLU A 15 4.33 -11.71 1.31
N TRP A 16 4.67 -10.65 0.59
CA TRP A 16 3.76 -9.51 0.45
C TRP A 16 2.54 -9.88 -0.39
N LEU A 17 2.76 -10.61 -1.46
CA LEU A 17 1.65 -11.04 -2.33
C LEU A 17 0.66 -11.89 -1.55
N ARG A 18 1.16 -12.77 -0.71
CA ARG A 18 0.30 -13.61 0.12
C ARG A 18 -0.46 -12.79 1.14
N PHE A 19 0.23 -11.86 1.78
CA PHE A 19 -0.43 -11.00 2.76
C PHE A 19 -1.54 -10.16 2.09
N HIS A 20 -1.24 -9.62 0.93
CA HIS A 20 -2.20 -8.80 0.19
C HIS A 20 -3.43 -9.63 -0.20
N ALA A 21 -3.21 -10.85 -0.66
CA ALA A 21 -4.31 -11.74 -1.04
C ALA A 21 -5.18 -12.11 0.17
N ASP A 22 -4.54 -12.31 1.32
CA ASP A 22 -5.26 -12.70 2.53
C ASP A 22 -5.94 -11.53 3.22
N ASN A 23 -5.49 -10.31 2.95
CA ASN A 23 -6.00 -9.11 3.64
C ASN A 23 -6.31 -8.00 2.64
N PRO A 24 -7.30 -8.21 1.76
CA PRO A 24 -7.62 -7.21 0.74
C PRO A 24 -8.09 -5.88 1.33
N ASP A 25 -8.63 -5.90 2.55
CA ASP A 25 -9.12 -4.68 3.19
C ASP A 25 -7.99 -3.68 3.46
N VAL A 26 -6.76 -4.18 3.67
CA VAL A 26 -5.63 -3.30 3.91
C VAL A 26 -5.41 -2.39 2.71
N TYR A 27 -5.39 -2.97 1.52
CA TYR A 27 -5.21 -2.20 0.30
C TYR A 27 -6.35 -1.18 0.12
N GLU A 28 -7.59 -1.60 0.34
CA GLU A 28 -8.73 -0.73 0.13
C GLU A 28 -8.70 0.46 1.08
N HIS A 29 -8.32 0.25 2.33
CA HIS A 29 -8.22 1.36 3.28
C HIS A 29 -7.11 2.32 2.88
N LEU A 30 -5.94 1.80 2.48
CA LEU A 30 -4.83 2.63 2.05
C LEU A 30 -5.21 3.43 0.81
N ARG A 31 -5.84 2.79 -0.14
CA ARG A 31 -6.26 3.42 -1.38
C ARG A 31 -7.21 4.58 -1.11
N ARG A 32 -8.23 4.34 -0.30
CA ARG A 32 -9.22 5.36 0.01
C ARG A 32 -8.57 6.57 0.69
N MET A 33 -7.72 6.30 1.67
CA MET A 33 -7.05 7.38 2.38
C MET A 33 -6.14 8.19 1.47
N ALA A 34 -5.40 7.52 0.60
CA ALA A 34 -4.50 8.20 -0.32
C ALA A 34 -5.29 9.08 -1.30
N ILE A 35 -6.38 8.55 -1.85
CA ILE A 35 -7.21 9.30 -2.77
C ILE A 35 -7.87 10.50 -2.07
N ASP A 36 -8.34 10.30 -0.85
CA ASP A 36 -8.92 11.40 -0.08
C ASP A 36 -7.90 12.51 0.15
N LEU A 37 -6.67 12.15 0.49
CA LEU A 37 -5.61 13.14 0.67
C LEU A 37 -5.32 13.90 -0.63
N LEU A 38 -5.29 13.17 -1.73
CA LEU A 38 -5.07 13.79 -3.02
C LEU A 38 -6.19 14.77 -3.35
N GLU A 39 -7.43 14.41 -3.08
CA GLU A 39 -8.58 15.27 -3.33
C GLU A 39 -8.57 16.50 -2.45
N LEU A 40 -7.96 16.41 -1.27
CA LEU A 40 -7.78 17.56 -0.40
C LEU A 40 -6.64 18.47 -0.84
N GLY A 41 -5.96 18.10 -1.92
CA GLY A 41 -4.91 18.93 -2.46
C GLY A 41 -3.50 18.54 -2.02
N ARG A 42 -3.36 17.45 -1.26
CA ARG A 42 -2.02 16.98 -0.89
C ARG A 42 -1.36 16.37 -2.11
N LYS A 43 -0.09 16.67 -2.28
CA LYS A 43 0.65 16.18 -3.45
C LYS A 43 1.56 15.02 -3.12
N LYS A 44 1.93 14.87 -1.86
CA LYS A 44 2.79 13.79 -1.39
C LYS A 44 2.42 13.43 0.03
N TRP A 45 2.63 12.17 0.37
CA TRP A 45 2.34 11.69 1.71
C TRP A 45 3.22 10.47 2.00
N GLY A 46 3.46 10.20 3.28
CA GLY A 46 4.25 9.06 3.69
C GLY A 46 3.40 7.81 3.81
N ILE A 47 3.81 6.75 3.14
CA ILE A 47 3.05 5.50 3.21
C ILE A 47 3.04 4.93 4.63
N LYS A 48 4.11 5.12 5.39
CA LYS A 48 4.17 4.58 6.75
C LYS A 48 3.11 5.17 7.65
N SER A 49 2.82 6.46 7.50
CA SER A 49 1.78 7.08 8.32
C SER A 49 0.40 6.53 7.97
N LEU A 50 0.15 6.23 6.69
CA LEU A 50 -1.10 5.60 6.30
C LEU A 50 -1.20 4.18 6.84
N ILE A 51 -0.10 3.44 6.80
CA ILE A 51 -0.07 2.08 7.36
C ILE A 51 -0.44 2.10 8.85
N GLU A 52 0.08 3.08 9.59
CA GLU A 52 -0.24 3.18 11.01
C GLU A 52 -1.73 3.44 11.24
N VAL A 53 -2.32 4.32 10.45
CA VAL A 53 -3.74 4.61 10.57
C VAL A 53 -4.57 3.37 10.23
N VAL A 54 -4.22 2.67 9.16
CA VAL A 54 -4.95 1.47 8.77
C VAL A 54 -4.80 0.39 9.83
N ARG A 55 -3.60 0.24 10.36
CA ARG A 55 -3.36 -0.74 11.43
C ARG A 55 -4.29 -0.47 12.61
N TRP A 56 -4.38 0.79 13.00
CA TRP A 56 -5.26 1.20 14.07
C TRP A 56 -6.73 0.92 13.74
N GLN A 57 -7.18 1.35 12.56
CA GLN A 57 -8.58 1.18 12.17
C GLN A 57 -9.00 -0.28 12.11
N LEU A 58 -8.16 -1.12 11.54
CA LEU A 58 -8.49 -2.54 11.42
C LEU A 58 -8.39 -3.25 12.75
N ALA A 59 -7.46 -2.83 13.60
CA ALA A 59 -7.35 -3.41 14.95
C ALA A 59 -8.60 -3.13 15.77
N MET A 60 -9.23 -1.98 15.55
CA MET A 60 -10.46 -1.65 16.26
C MET A 60 -11.66 -2.46 15.76
N ASN A 61 -11.55 -3.01 14.57
CA ASN A 61 -12.67 -3.70 13.93
C ASN A 61 -12.50 -5.21 13.82
N THR A 62 -11.42 -5.75 14.36
CA THR A 62 -11.19 -7.19 14.30
C THR A 62 -10.90 -7.74 15.70
N THR A 63 -11.32 -8.98 15.91
CA THR A 63 -11.01 -9.70 17.12
C THR A 63 -9.83 -10.66 16.91
N ASP A 64 -9.27 -10.67 15.71
CA ASP A 64 -8.15 -11.55 15.40
C ASP A 64 -6.89 -11.08 16.13
N PRO A 65 -6.41 -11.83 17.11
CA PRO A 65 -5.24 -11.41 17.91
C PRO A 65 -3.93 -11.50 17.12
N VAL A 66 -3.96 -12.15 15.95
CA VAL A 66 -2.76 -12.33 15.13
C VAL A 66 -2.67 -11.29 14.02
N PHE A 67 -3.67 -10.43 13.91
CA PHE A 67 -3.67 -9.44 12.84
C PHE A 67 -2.51 -8.46 13.04
N LYS A 68 -1.65 -8.39 12.05
CA LYS A 68 -0.50 -7.48 12.06
C LYS A 68 -0.17 -7.07 10.64
N ILE A 69 0.14 -5.79 10.47
CA ILE A 69 0.71 -5.33 9.22
C ILE A 69 2.20 -5.14 9.45
N ASN A 70 3.00 -5.90 8.73
CA ASN A 70 4.44 -5.81 8.85
C ASN A 70 4.92 -4.50 8.21
N ASN A 71 5.78 -3.77 8.90
CA ASN A 71 6.32 -2.52 8.38
C ASN A 71 7.09 -2.73 7.07
N ASN A 72 7.62 -3.92 6.86
CA ASN A 72 8.33 -4.24 5.63
C ASN A 72 7.40 -4.26 4.41
N HIS A 73 6.10 -4.30 4.62
CA HIS A 73 5.13 -4.28 3.52
C HIS A 73 4.86 -2.88 3.00
N ALA A 74 5.22 -1.84 3.77
CA ALA A 74 4.88 -0.47 3.41
C ALA A 74 5.40 -0.05 2.04
N PRO A 75 6.68 -0.26 1.69
CA PRO A 75 7.15 0.18 0.37
C PRO A 75 6.45 -0.53 -0.78
N TYR A 76 6.06 -1.77 -0.58
CA TYR A 76 5.37 -2.51 -1.62
C TYR A 76 3.95 -2.01 -1.81
N TYR A 77 3.27 -1.64 -0.73
CA TYR A 77 1.95 -1.02 -0.86
C TYR A 77 2.03 0.32 -1.55
N ALA A 78 3.05 1.13 -1.22
CA ALA A 78 3.23 2.41 -1.88
C ALA A 78 3.40 2.24 -3.39
N ARG A 79 4.27 1.31 -3.77
CA ARG A 79 4.52 1.04 -5.18
C ARG A 79 3.27 0.50 -5.87
N TYR A 80 2.59 -0.42 -5.24
CA TYR A 80 1.41 -1.04 -5.82
C TYR A 80 0.29 -0.01 -6.00
N LEU A 81 0.08 0.86 -5.01
CA LEU A 81 -0.93 1.91 -5.12
C LEU A 81 -0.64 2.84 -6.28
N MET A 82 0.61 3.27 -6.43
CA MET A 82 0.97 4.16 -7.52
C MET A 82 0.85 3.47 -8.88
N ASP A 83 1.03 2.16 -8.88
CA ASP A 83 0.96 1.35 -10.08
C ASP A 83 -0.48 1.16 -10.52
N MET A 84 -1.36 0.90 -9.57
CA MET A 84 -2.74 0.58 -9.86
C MET A 84 -3.64 1.80 -9.99
N GLU A 85 -3.26 2.91 -9.35
CA GLU A 85 -4.06 4.14 -9.36
C GLU A 85 -3.25 5.24 -10.03
N PRO A 86 -3.54 5.53 -11.31
CA PRO A 86 -2.75 6.52 -12.06
C PRO A 86 -2.71 7.90 -11.39
N GLU A 87 -3.78 8.30 -10.71
CA GLU A 87 -3.80 9.59 -10.06
C GLU A 87 -2.84 9.69 -8.88
N LEU A 88 -2.35 8.56 -8.40
CA LEU A 88 -1.39 8.54 -7.30
C LEU A 88 0.06 8.51 -7.77
N GLU A 89 0.30 8.67 -9.05
CA GLU A 89 1.66 8.67 -9.56
C GLU A 89 2.48 9.73 -8.83
N GLY A 90 3.63 9.33 -8.28
CA GLY A 90 4.51 10.23 -7.56
C GLY A 90 4.03 10.64 -6.18
N PHE A 91 2.91 10.10 -5.72
CA PHE A 91 2.35 10.50 -4.43
C PHE A 91 3.17 10.01 -3.24
N PHE A 92 3.73 8.82 -3.34
CA PHE A 92 4.55 8.26 -2.29
C PHE A 92 6.02 8.34 -2.66
N ASN A 93 6.84 8.65 -1.66
CA ASN A 93 8.27 8.71 -1.85
C ASN A 93 8.83 7.31 -1.69
N ILE A 94 9.31 6.72 -2.78
CA ILE A 94 9.85 5.36 -2.75
C ILE A 94 11.36 5.43 -2.86
N ARG A 95 12.04 4.84 -1.88
CA ARG A 95 13.47 4.65 -2.00
C ARG A 95 13.71 3.50 -2.96
N LYS A 96 14.65 3.68 -3.87
CA LYS A 96 15.06 2.59 -4.71
C LYS A 96 15.59 1.48 -3.81
N VAL A 97 15.02 0.31 -3.98
CA VAL A 97 15.50 -0.85 -3.25
C VAL A 97 16.82 -1.25 -3.88
N LYS A 98 17.87 -1.28 -3.08
CA LYS A 98 19.15 -1.76 -3.58
C LYS A 98 19.04 -3.25 -3.79
N GLN A 99 19.41 -3.64 -4.97
CA GLN A 99 19.41 -5.06 -5.35
C GLN A 99 20.64 -5.75 -4.78
#